data_983341a6a9666becf3a534f0d539c799
#
_entry.id   983341a6a9666becf3a534f0d539c799
#
_cell.length_a   1.000
_cell.length_b   1.000
_cell.length_c   1.000
_cell.angle_alpha   90.00
_cell.angle_beta   90.00
_cell.angle_gamma   90.00
#
_symmetry.space_group_name_H-M   'P 1'
#
loop_
_entity.id
_entity.type
_entity.pdbx_description
1 polymer ?
#
loop_
_entity_poly.entity_id
_entity_poly.type
_entity_poly.pdbx_seq_one_letter_code
_entity_poly.pdbx_strand_id
1 'polypeptide(L)'
;MDHSVSWWDCGEFIATGYGLQVGHPPGAPLYQLVSHCFMLLSFGNPMWVAPMSNLLSVLCGAFTVMLLYKTIRLLGAGTWGAVIGALCYLFCDTVWFSAVESEVYSMAMLFCSLTVWLMLRWERSGNNRLILLIGLLLSLGVCVHLMTLLVAPFLLWIFIRRIRHNTIGSSLPFTSSHSLSLLKIILFASLFFLLGLTPYAIVPIRAAANPPINEGNPATYEDFKKYFSRDQYAKAPLYPRMWRERDADHWAEWGGDSQSLWGNLKYWFTYQFGYMYCRYLMYNFIGRENLKWNLIVPFVLPLLLGIWGLWRHRRRRRGDFHAVLLLFLFGGIILNLYLNHPCYEPRERDYAYVLSFYAFAIWIGIGADSITHRRWRWLLLLAPLVLAVGNWSDHDRHNCHSVHDISMAHLQSCDHGAILFTYGDNDTFPLWYLKYVENQRPDMDIYNINVSGFRKVMQVMNDNNFRRPVYFSQFAYDQLKNLYPGHLRCEGFCWRLLPSPEGVDDPEPLRRHVSDSVQWHITPGEYLPSVSRIFLRIWEDNTQEK
;
A
#
# COMPACT_ATOMS: atom_id res chain seq x y z
N MET A 1 5.74 4.51 14.93
CA MET A 1 4.37 4.82 14.43
C MET A 1 4.30 6.30 14.19
N ASP A 2 3.72 6.71 13.09
CA ASP A 2 3.50 8.12 12.80
C ASP A 2 2.46 8.73 13.74
N HIS A 3 2.67 9.98 14.17
CA HIS A 3 1.75 10.68 15.07
C HIS A 3 0.74 11.55 14.32
N SER A 4 0.91 11.73 13.01
CA SER A 4 0.07 12.54 12.16
C SER A 4 -0.21 11.82 10.84
N VAL A 5 -0.60 12.58 9.84
CA VAL A 5 -0.79 12.12 8.47
C VAL A 5 0.55 11.85 7.80
N SER A 6 0.61 10.79 6.98
CA SER A 6 1.72 10.50 6.06
C SER A 6 1.32 10.83 4.61
N TRP A 7 2.30 10.79 3.70
CA TRP A 7 2.04 10.92 2.26
C TRP A 7 1.26 9.74 1.68
N TRP A 8 0.98 9.76 0.40
CA TRP A 8 0.24 8.79 -0.38
C TRP A 8 -1.21 8.64 0.10
N ASP A 9 -1.72 7.42 0.19
CA ASP A 9 -3.14 7.15 0.46
C ASP A 9 -3.51 7.34 1.94
N CYS A 10 -2.53 7.56 2.83
CA CYS A 10 -2.73 7.66 4.28
C CYS A 10 -3.73 8.76 4.66
N GLY A 11 -3.57 9.98 4.12
CA GLY A 11 -4.47 11.10 4.40
C GLY A 11 -5.90 10.83 3.97
N GLU A 12 -6.08 10.18 2.81
CA GLU A 12 -7.39 9.77 2.32
C GLU A 12 -8.01 8.68 3.22
N PHE A 13 -7.26 7.62 3.56
CA PHE A 13 -7.80 6.56 4.42
C PHE A 13 -8.21 7.07 5.80
N ILE A 14 -7.46 8.01 6.38
CA ILE A 14 -7.84 8.63 7.66
C ILE A 14 -9.11 9.49 7.47
N ALA A 15 -9.14 10.38 6.48
CA ALA A 15 -10.27 11.29 6.26
C ALA A 15 -11.56 10.53 5.88
N THR A 16 -11.45 9.56 4.97
CA THR A 16 -12.61 8.76 4.55
C THR A 16 -13.07 7.79 5.62
N GLY A 17 -12.16 7.20 6.40
CA GLY A 17 -12.49 6.37 7.55
C GLY A 17 -13.19 7.18 8.65
N TYR A 18 -12.65 8.36 9.00
CA TYR A 18 -13.20 9.22 10.03
C TYR A 18 -14.65 9.65 9.74
N GLY A 19 -14.91 10.11 8.51
CA GLY A 19 -16.24 10.55 8.09
C GLY A 19 -17.12 9.45 7.47
N LEU A 20 -16.66 8.20 7.40
CA LEU A 20 -17.29 7.11 6.63
C LEU A 20 -17.65 7.58 5.21
N GLN A 21 -16.66 8.14 4.51
CA GLN A 21 -16.79 8.69 3.17
C GLN A 21 -16.38 7.69 2.09
N VAL A 22 -16.37 8.08 0.82
CA VAL A 22 -16.04 7.18 -0.31
C VAL A 22 -14.66 7.55 -0.86
N GLY A 23 -13.70 6.67 -0.65
CA GLY A 23 -12.34 6.82 -1.15
C GLY A 23 -12.15 6.28 -2.57
N HIS A 24 -10.90 6.20 -3.03
CA HIS A 24 -10.54 5.80 -4.39
C HIS A 24 -10.94 4.34 -4.72
N PRO A 25 -11.28 4.03 -6.00
CA PRO A 25 -11.61 2.69 -6.46
C PRO A 25 -10.45 1.67 -6.32
N PRO A 26 -10.77 0.42 -5.93
CA PRO A 26 -12.10 -0.18 -5.78
C PRO A 26 -12.68 -0.01 -4.37
N GLY A 27 -12.11 0.88 -3.55
CA GLY A 27 -12.42 1.07 -2.15
C GLY A 27 -11.82 0.01 -1.22
N ALA A 28 -11.74 0.36 0.06
CA ALA A 28 -11.32 -0.52 1.14
C ALA A 28 -12.36 -0.51 2.27
N PRO A 29 -13.64 -0.90 2.00
CA PRO A 29 -14.74 -0.63 2.92
C PRO A 29 -14.56 -1.27 4.29
N LEU A 30 -13.97 -2.47 4.38
CA LEU A 30 -13.71 -3.09 5.67
C LEU A 30 -12.60 -2.36 6.44
N TYR A 31 -11.56 -1.91 5.74
CA TYR A 31 -10.50 -1.12 6.38
C TYR A 31 -11.06 0.19 6.95
N GLN A 32 -11.86 0.92 6.16
CA GLN A 32 -12.49 2.16 6.59
C GLN A 32 -13.41 1.96 7.80
N LEU A 33 -14.24 0.91 7.81
CA LEU A 33 -15.11 0.59 8.95
C LEU A 33 -14.33 0.28 10.22
N VAL A 34 -13.29 -0.56 10.12
CA VAL A 34 -12.47 -0.93 11.28
C VAL A 34 -11.62 0.25 11.75
N SER A 35 -11.03 1.02 10.82
CA SER A 35 -10.28 2.23 11.12
C SER A 35 -11.17 3.28 11.80
N HIS A 36 -12.42 3.45 11.35
CA HIS A 36 -13.41 4.30 12.03
C HIS A 36 -13.60 3.91 13.49
N CYS A 37 -13.79 2.60 13.77
CA CYS A 37 -13.90 2.12 15.15
C CYS A 37 -12.66 2.44 16.00
N PHE A 38 -11.46 2.36 15.43
CA PHE A 38 -10.23 2.75 16.12
C PHE A 38 -10.17 4.26 16.36
N MET A 39 -10.56 5.07 15.37
CA MET A 39 -10.59 6.53 15.50
C MET A 39 -11.59 7.03 16.55
N LEU A 40 -12.65 6.28 16.85
CA LEU A 40 -13.55 6.59 17.98
C LEU A 40 -12.80 6.60 19.32
N LEU A 41 -11.69 5.88 19.45
CA LEU A 41 -10.82 5.89 20.64
C LEU A 41 -10.05 7.22 20.79
N SER A 42 -10.15 8.14 19.84
CA SER A 42 -9.67 9.52 19.98
C SER A 42 -10.53 10.36 20.94
N PHE A 43 -11.71 9.87 21.29
CA PHE A 43 -12.71 10.58 22.12
C PHE A 43 -13.01 12.00 21.66
N GLY A 44 -12.98 12.21 20.34
CA GLY A 44 -13.25 13.50 19.70
C GLY A 44 -12.06 14.48 19.68
N ASN A 45 -10.89 14.07 20.12
CA ASN A 45 -9.68 14.88 19.99
C ASN A 45 -9.03 14.63 18.60
N PRO A 46 -8.99 15.63 17.69
CA PRO A 46 -8.45 15.47 16.33
C PRO A 46 -7.00 14.99 16.30
N MET A 47 -6.17 15.41 17.28
CA MET A 47 -4.75 15.02 17.37
C MET A 47 -4.53 13.52 17.59
N TRP A 48 -5.53 12.79 18.07
CA TRP A 48 -5.46 11.34 18.30
C TRP A 48 -6.08 10.52 17.17
N VAL A 49 -6.73 11.15 16.18
CA VAL A 49 -7.41 10.43 15.09
C VAL A 49 -6.40 9.68 14.23
N ALA A 50 -5.37 10.35 13.72
CA ALA A 50 -4.32 9.71 12.93
C ALA A 50 -3.55 8.64 13.74
N PRO A 51 -3.09 8.90 14.98
CA PRO A 51 -2.48 7.86 15.82
C PRO A 51 -3.34 6.62 16.01
N MET A 52 -4.66 6.76 16.20
CA MET A 52 -5.55 5.59 16.37
C MET A 52 -5.72 4.81 15.07
N SER A 53 -5.79 5.48 13.92
CA SER A 53 -5.79 4.81 12.62
C SER A 53 -4.46 4.08 12.35
N ASN A 54 -3.33 4.72 12.63
CA ASN A 54 -2.00 4.12 12.49
C ASN A 54 -1.81 2.91 13.42
N LEU A 55 -2.39 2.96 14.64
CA LEU A 55 -2.36 1.84 15.59
C LEU A 55 -3.02 0.57 15.02
N LEU A 56 -4.09 0.70 14.23
CA LEU A 56 -4.68 -0.44 13.53
C LEU A 56 -3.64 -1.15 12.65
N SER A 57 -2.86 -0.40 11.85
CA SER A 57 -1.83 -0.96 10.99
C SER A 57 -0.73 -1.66 11.80
N VAL A 58 -0.29 -1.06 12.92
CA VAL A 58 0.68 -1.67 13.86
C VAL A 58 0.17 -3.01 14.39
N LEU A 59 -1.06 -3.05 14.88
CA LEU A 59 -1.66 -4.28 15.43
C LEU A 59 -1.81 -5.36 14.35
N CYS A 60 -2.27 -4.99 13.15
CA CYS A 60 -2.36 -5.93 12.04
C CYS A 60 -0.99 -6.51 11.67
N GLY A 61 0.05 -5.69 11.62
CA GLY A 61 1.43 -6.12 11.39
C GLY A 61 1.92 -7.09 12.48
N ALA A 62 1.73 -6.75 13.76
CA ALA A 62 2.12 -7.58 14.90
C ALA A 62 1.42 -8.95 14.89
N PHE A 63 0.11 -8.99 14.63
CA PHE A 63 -0.62 -10.24 14.50
C PHE A 63 -0.17 -11.06 13.28
N THR A 64 0.17 -10.42 12.17
CA THR A 64 0.75 -11.09 10.99
C THR A 64 2.07 -11.79 11.34
N VAL A 65 2.96 -11.12 12.07
CA VAL A 65 4.24 -11.70 12.54
C VAL A 65 3.99 -12.90 13.47
N MET A 66 3.05 -12.79 14.40
CA MET A 66 2.64 -13.90 15.28
C MET A 66 2.11 -15.10 14.46
N LEU A 67 1.28 -14.86 13.45
CA LEU A 67 0.75 -15.90 12.58
C LEU A 67 1.85 -16.53 11.71
N LEU A 68 2.80 -15.73 11.24
CA LEU A 68 3.98 -16.24 10.54
C LEU A 68 4.79 -17.20 11.43
N TYR A 69 5.08 -16.82 12.68
CA TYR A 69 5.70 -17.72 13.64
C TYR A 69 4.95 -19.05 13.75
N LYS A 70 3.61 -18.99 13.94
CA LYS A 70 2.76 -20.20 14.03
C LYS A 70 2.78 -21.02 12.74
N THR A 71 2.82 -20.38 11.59
CA THR A 71 2.88 -21.03 10.27
C THR A 71 4.21 -21.77 10.11
N ILE A 72 5.34 -21.14 10.43
CA ILE A 72 6.67 -21.76 10.37
C ILE A 72 6.73 -22.98 11.32
N ARG A 73 6.15 -22.87 12.51
CA ARG A 73 6.01 -24.00 13.46
C ARG A 73 5.18 -25.15 12.87
N LEU A 74 4.05 -24.84 12.23
CA LEU A 74 3.25 -25.83 11.54
C LEU A 74 4.01 -26.50 10.39
N LEU A 75 4.85 -25.78 9.67
CA LEU A 75 5.69 -26.33 8.61
C LEU A 75 6.90 -27.15 9.17
N GLY A 76 6.98 -27.32 10.50
CA GLY A 76 7.85 -28.26 11.19
C GLY A 76 9.22 -27.71 11.57
N ALA A 77 9.42 -26.40 11.52
CA ALA A 77 10.59 -25.76 12.11
C ALA A 77 10.46 -25.67 13.64
N GLY A 78 11.59 -25.71 14.33
CA GLY A 78 11.68 -25.50 15.77
C GLY A 78 11.37 -24.05 16.18
N THR A 79 11.29 -23.83 17.50
CA THR A 79 10.99 -22.49 18.05
C THR A 79 11.97 -21.43 17.57
N TRP A 80 13.28 -21.72 17.60
CA TRP A 80 14.32 -20.78 17.19
C TRP A 80 14.19 -20.36 15.72
N GLY A 81 14.04 -21.34 14.82
CA GLY A 81 13.85 -21.05 13.42
C GLY A 81 12.62 -20.18 13.18
N ALA A 82 11.51 -20.52 13.85
CA ALA A 82 10.27 -19.75 13.73
C ALA A 82 10.41 -18.31 14.25
N VAL A 83 11.13 -18.09 15.37
CA VAL A 83 11.42 -16.76 15.90
C VAL A 83 12.29 -15.96 14.92
N ILE A 84 13.38 -16.55 14.40
CA ILE A 84 14.26 -15.86 13.45
C ILE A 84 13.50 -15.45 12.18
N GLY A 85 12.73 -16.37 11.57
CA GLY A 85 11.94 -16.05 10.38
C GLY A 85 10.89 -14.95 10.63
N ALA A 86 10.18 -15.02 11.77
CA ALA A 86 9.18 -14.03 12.15
C ALA A 86 9.79 -12.65 12.42
N LEU A 87 10.95 -12.59 13.11
CA LEU A 87 11.64 -11.32 13.38
C LEU A 87 12.28 -10.74 12.12
N CYS A 88 12.83 -11.55 11.20
CA CYS A 88 13.29 -11.04 9.92
C CYS A 88 12.15 -10.43 9.11
N TYR A 89 10.94 -11.00 9.15
CA TYR A 89 9.77 -10.40 8.53
C TYR A 89 9.32 -9.11 9.21
N LEU A 90 9.34 -9.07 10.55
CA LEU A 90 9.00 -7.87 11.32
C LEU A 90 9.85 -6.66 10.92
N PHE A 91 11.16 -6.87 10.73
CA PHE A 91 12.12 -5.83 10.40
C PHE A 91 12.41 -5.68 8.91
N CYS A 92 11.62 -6.35 8.03
CA CYS A 92 11.62 -6.05 6.61
C CYS A 92 11.24 -4.59 6.35
N ASP A 93 11.96 -3.92 5.45
CA ASP A 93 11.74 -2.52 5.08
C ASP A 93 10.27 -2.23 4.75
N THR A 94 9.71 -2.91 3.75
CA THR A 94 8.33 -2.73 3.29
C THR A 94 7.27 -3.06 4.34
N VAL A 95 7.52 -4.12 5.13
CA VAL A 95 6.57 -4.58 6.17
C VAL A 95 6.49 -3.58 7.30
N TRP A 96 7.65 -3.09 7.76
CA TRP A 96 7.74 -2.10 8.83
C TRP A 96 7.14 -0.78 8.37
N PHE A 97 7.48 -0.32 7.15
CA PHE A 97 6.92 0.89 6.55
C PHE A 97 5.38 0.86 6.55
N SER A 98 4.78 -0.22 6.02
CA SER A 98 3.32 -0.38 5.96
C SER A 98 2.64 -0.51 7.34
N ALA A 99 3.41 -0.83 8.39
CA ALA A 99 2.86 -0.99 9.73
C ALA A 99 2.84 0.31 10.55
N VAL A 100 3.62 1.33 10.19
CA VAL A 100 3.75 2.56 10.98
C VAL A 100 2.79 3.66 10.58
N GLU A 101 2.05 3.50 9.49
CA GLU A 101 1.12 4.47 8.92
C GLU A 101 -0.22 3.83 8.49
N SER A 102 -1.24 4.65 8.23
CA SER A 102 -2.59 4.20 7.86
C SER A 102 -2.64 3.72 6.42
N GLU A 103 -2.29 2.43 6.23
CA GLU A 103 -2.27 1.77 4.93
C GLU A 103 -2.96 0.40 5.00
N VAL A 104 -3.61 0.03 3.92
CA VAL A 104 -4.40 -1.22 3.83
C VAL A 104 -3.55 -2.49 3.85
N TYR A 105 -2.25 -2.40 3.54
CA TYR A 105 -1.38 -3.56 3.30
C TYR A 105 -1.16 -4.41 4.55
N SER A 106 -0.99 -3.80 5.72
CA SER A 106 -0.84 -4.53 7.00
C SER A 106 -2.07 -5.36 7.32
N MET A 107 -3.27 -4.79 7.13
CA MET A 107 -4.53 -5.52 7.38
C MET A 107 -4.78 -6.59 6.32
N ALA A 108 -4.49 -6.34 5.04
CA ALA A 108 -4.57 -7.33 3.97
C ALA A 108 -3.64 -8.52 4.25
N MET A 109 -2.41 -8.28 4.72
CA MET A 109 -1.47 -9.32 5.10
C MET A 109 -1.90 -10.10 6.33
N LEU A 110 -2.62 -9.48 7.27
CA LEU A 110 -3.25 -10.19 8.39
C LEU A 110 -4.25 -11.24 7.87
N PHE A 111 -5.13 -10.88 6.94
CA PHE A 111 -6.08 -11.83 6.32
C PHE A 111 -5.35 -12.92 5.50
N CYS A 112 -4.31 -12.57 4.74
CA CYS A 112 -3.47 -13.54 4.04
C CYS A 112 -2.84 -14.54 5.00
N SER A 113 -2.18 -14.08 6.04
CA SER A 113 -1.47 -14.92 7.00
C SER A 113 -2.41 -15.80 7.82
N LEU A 114 -3.59 -15.26 8.17
CA LEU A 114 -4.61 -16.00 8.91
C LEU A 114 -5.21 -17.14 8.05
N THR A 115 -5.55 -16.87 6.79
CA THR A 115 -6.07 -17.90 5.87
C THR A 115 -5.02 -18.97 5.57
N VAL A 116 -3.75 -18.59 5.38
CA VAL A 116 -2.62 -19.54 5.22
C VAL A 116 -2.49 -20.44 6.45
N TRP A 117 -2.47 -19.86 7.64
CA TRP A 117 -2.34 -20.61 8.89
C TRP A 117 -3.55 -21.55 9.13
N LEU A 118 -4.77 -21.07 8.92
CA LEU A 118 -6.00 -21.86 9.06
C LEU A 118 -6.04 -23.01 8.06
N MET A 119 -5.57 -22.80 6.82
CA MET A 119 -5.53 -23.84 5.80
C MET A 119 -4.60 -25.00 6.20
N LEU A 120 -3.42 -24.70 6.73
CA LEU A 120 -2.50 -25.70 7.27
C LEU A 120 -3.10 -26.40 8.52
N ARG A 121 -3.86 -25.70 9.34
CA ARG A 121 -4.61 -26.29 10.47
C ARG A 121 -5.71 -27.22 9.99
N TRP A 122 -6.46 -26.82 8.97
CA TRP A 122 -7.48 -27.67 8.35
C TRP A 122 -6.87 -28.95 7.77
N GLU A 123 -5.78 -28.83 7.05
CA GLU A 123 -5.11 -29.99 6.47
C GLU A 123 -4.74 -31.04 7.53
N ARG A 124 -4.35 -30.61 8.73
CA ARG A 124 -4.00 -31.51 9.82
C ARG A 124 -5.20 -32.07 10.59
N SER A 125 -6.18 -31.21 10.87
CA SER A 125 -7.31 -31.57 11.73
C SER A 125 -8.48 -32.22 10.98
N GLY A 126 -8.66 -31.90 9.68
CA GLY A 126 -9.84 -32.27 8.90
C GLY A 126 -11.12 -31.56 9.32
N ASN A 127 -11.04 -30.52 10.17
CA ASN A 127 -12.22 -29.80 10.64
C ASN A 127 -12.75 -28.86 9.56
N ASN A 128 -13.80 -29.26 8.85
CA ASN A 128 -14.38 -28.52 7.73
C ASN A 128 -14.94 -27.15 8.09
N ARG A 129 -15.22 -26.86 9.37
CA ARG A 129 -15.59 -25.50 9.81
C ARG A 129 -14.49 -24.48 9.50
N LEU A 130 -13.22 -24.91 9.46
CA LEU A 130 -12.11 -24.03 9.09
C LEU A 130 -12.17 -23.59 7.62
N ILE A 131 -12.69 -24.42 6.70
CA ILE A 131 -12.87 -24.04 5.29
C ILE A 131 -13.96 -22.97 5.16
N LEU A 132 -15.04 -23.06 5.93
CA LEU A 132 -16.07 -22.02 5.96
C LEU A 132 -15.50 -20.70 6.46
N LEU A 133 -14.74 -20.76 7.54
CA LEU A 133 -14.07 -19.59 8.11
C LEU A 133 -13.04 -18.99 7.11
N ILE A 134 -12.27 -19.82 6.40
CA ILE A 134 -11.34 -19.36 5.35
C ILE A 134 -12.11 -18.64 4.24
N GLY A 135 -13.24 -19.18 3.78
CA GLY A 135 -14.10 -18.52 2.80
C GLY A 135 -14.52 -17.11 3.25
N LEU A 136 -15.02 -16.99 4.48
CA LEU A 136 -15.41 -15.71 5.09
C LEU A 136 -14.22 -14.74 5.19
N LEU A 137 -13.09 -15.19 5.75
CA LEU A 137 -11.92 -14.33 5.96
C LEU A 137 -11.25 -13.89 4.65
N LEU A 138 -11.25 -14.77 3.65
CA LEU A 138 -10.72 -14.42 2.32
C LEU A 138 -11.52 -13.28 1.69
N SER A 139 -12.85 -13.35 1.75
CA SER A 139 -13.71 -12.30 1.21
C SER A 139 -13.69 -11.01 2.03
N LEU A 140 -13.63 -11.09 3.36
CA LEU A 140 -13.38 -9.92 4.21
C LEU A 140 -12.03 -9.27 3.84
N GLY A 141 -11.00 -10.07 3.59
CA GLY A 141 -9.73 -9.57 3.11
C GLY A 141 -9.82 -8.88 1.74
N VAL A 142 -10.66 -9.38 0.82
CA VAL A 142 -10.96 -8.69 -0.47
C VAL A 142 -11.58 -7.32 -0.22
N CYS A 143 -12.41 -7.15 0.82
CA CYS A 143 -12.96 -5.86 1.22
C CYS A 143 -11.93 -4.91 1.86
N VAL A 144 -10.69 -5.37 2.10
CA VAL A 144 -9.54 -4.56 2.47
C VAL A 144 -8.70 -4.25 1.25
N HIS A 145 -8.24 -5.30 0.53
CA HIS A 145 -7.45 -5.14 -0.69
C HIS A 145 -7.45 -6.43 -1.52
N LEU A 146 -7.55 -6.29 -2.85
CA LEU A 146 -7.60 -7.42 -3.79
C LEU A 146 -6.38 -8.36 -3.73
N MET A 147 -5.24 -7.88 -3.20
CA MET A 147 -4.04 -8.72 -3.02
C MET A 147 -4.29 -9.96 -2.14
N THR A 148 -5.32 -9.96 -1.31
CA THR A 148 -5.67 -11.14 -0.50
C THR A 148 -6.03 -12.36 -1.34
N LEU A 149 -6.45 -12.18 -2.60
CA LEU A 149 -6.70 -13.29 -3.53
C LEU A 149 -5.41 -14.00 -3.98
N LEU A 150 -4.25 -13.39 -3.80
CA LEU A 150 -2.96 -14.00 -4.18
C LEU A 150 -2.62 -15.26 -3.35
N VAL A 151 -3.30 -15.48 -2.22
CA VAL A 151 -3.18 -16.73 -1.44
C VAL A 151 -3.97 -17.89 -2.05
N ALA A 152 -4.90 -17.64 -2.97
CA ALA A 152 -5.79 -18.66 -3.52
C ALA A 152 -5.06 -19.88 -4.12
N PRO A 153 -3.95 -19.74 -4.88
CA PRO A 153 -3.21 -20.89 -5.39
C PRO A 153 -2.63 -21.80 -4.28
N PHE A 154 -2.16 -21.20 -3.18
CA PHE A 154 -1.73 -21.95 -1.99
C PHE A 154 -2.91 -22.72 -1.37
N LEU A 155 -4.05 -22.05 -1.16
CA LEU A 155 -5.25 -22.66 -0.57
C LEU A 155 -5.73 -23.83 -1.43
N LEU A 156 -5.79 -23.63 -2.74
CA LEU A 156 -6.21 -24.66 -3.70
C LEU A 156 -5.24 -25.85 -3.71
N TRP A 157 -3.94 -25.61 -3.66
CA TRP A 157 -2.93 -26.67 -3.61
C TRP A 157 -3.10 -27.56 -2.38
N ILE A 158 -3.22 -26.97 -1.18
CA ILE A 158 -3.42 -27.71 0.07
C ILE A 158 -4.76 -28.47 0.04
N PHE A 159 -5.82 -27.83 -0.48
CA PHE A 159 -7.14 -28.44 -0.60
C PHE A 159 -7.10 -29.69 -1.50
N ILE A 160 -6.53 -29.59 -2.70
CA ILE A 160 -6.39 -30.73 -3.62
C ILE A 160 -5.50 -31.83 -3.02
N ARG A 161 -4.40 -31.45 -2.37
CA ARG A 161 -3.48 -32.41 -1.73
C ARG A 161 -4.21 -33.23 -0.66
N ARG A 162 -4.99 -32.59 0.18
CA ARG A 162 -5.76 -33.24 1.23
C ARG A 162 -6.81 -34.21 0.66
N ILE A 163 -7.55 -33.79 -0.36
CA ILE A 163 -8.55 -34.65 -1.02
C ILE A 163 -7.88 -35.89 -1.61
N ARG A 164 -6.79 -35.72 -2.37
CA ARG A 164 -6.06 -36.83 -2.97
C ARG A 164 -5.54 -37.81 -1.92
N HIS A 165 -5.01 -37.33 -0.81
CA HIS A 165 -4.52 -38.18 0.27
C HIS A 165 -5.64 -39.02 0.89
N ASN A 166 -6.80 -38.43 1.11
CA ASN A 166 -7.97 -39.14 1.64
C ASN A 166 -8.53 -40.19 0.67
N THR A 167 -8.43 -39.92 -0.66
CA THR A 167 -8.93 -40.83 -1.71
C THR A 167 -7.99 -42.02 -1.91
N ILE A 168 -6.67 -41.81 -1.88
CA ILE A 168 -5.69 -42.89 -2.11
C ILE A 168 -5.52 -43.76 -0.87
N GLY A 169 -5.69 -43.20 0.34
CA GLY A 169 -5.58 -43.96 1.61
C GLY A 169 -6.82 -44.79 2.00
N SER A 170 -7.96 -44.59 1.34
CA SER A 170 -9.16 -45.38 1.54
C SER A 170 -9.23 -46.49 0.48
N SER A 171 -9.13 -47.72 0.90
CA SER A 171 -9.38 -48.92 0.05
C SER A 171 -10.83 -49.03 -0.45
N LEU A 172 -11.68 -48.06 -0.14
CA LEU A 172 -13.07 -47.98 -0.55
C LEU A 172 -13.21 -47.09 -1.80
N PRO A 173 -14.00 -47.50 -2.82
CA PRO A 173 -14.27 -46.67 -3.98
C PRO A 173 -14.97 -45.38 -3.57
N PHE A 174 -14.77 -44.31 -4.33
CA PHE A 174 -15.38 -43.00 -4.15
C PHE A 174 -16.92 -43.18 -4.05
N THR A 175 -17.44 -43.28 -2.84
CA THR A 175 -18.87 -43.44 -2.65
C THR A 175 -19.60 -42.12 -2.87
N SER A 176 -20.83 -42.17 -3.38
CA SER A 176 -21.68 -41.00 -3.64
C SER A 176 -21.84 -40.08 -2.40
N SER A 177 -21.72 -40.65 -1.19
CA SER A 177 -21.77 -39.88 0.06
C SER A 177 -20.56 -38.95 0.28
N HIS A 178 -19.36 -39.30 -0.20
CA HIS A 178 -18.17 -38.46 -0.09
C HIS A 178 -18.23 -37.28 -1.08
N SER A 179 -18.74 -37.49 -2.29
CA SER A 179 -18.93 -36.43 -3.27
C SER A 179 -19.99 -35.40 -2.84
N LEU A 180 -21.08 -35.84 -2.25
CA LEU A 180 -22.11 -34.98 -1.66
C LEU A 180 -21.60 -34.18 -0.46
N SER A 181 -20.73 -34.75 0.36
CA SER A 181 -20.07 -34.02 1.46
C SER A 181 -19.14 -32.92 0.96
N LEU A 182 -18.35 -33.20 -0.06
CA LEU A 182 -17.44 -32.21 -0.67
C LEU A 182 -18.21 -31.06 -1.33
N LEU A 183 -19.28 -31.36 -2.09
CA LEU A 183 -20.14 -30.35 -2.71
C LEU A 183 -20.76 -29.42 -1.67
N LYS A 184 -21.26 -29.97 -0.55
CA LYS A 184 -21.79 -29.19 0.58
C LYS A 184 -20.73 -28.24 1.15
N ILE A 185 -19.51 -28.72 1.38
CA ILE A 185 -18.41 -27.88 1.91
C ILE A 185 -18.13 -26.73 0.97
N ILE A 186 -18.01 -26.99 -0.35
CA ILE A 186 -17.78 -25.96 -1.34
C ILE A 186 -18.94 -24.96 -1.37
N LEU A 187 -20.17 -25.43 -1.40
CA LEU A 187 -21.37 -24.58 -1.40
C LEU A 187 -21.43 -23.66 -0.19
N PHE A 188 -21.25 -24.21 1.02
CA PHE A 188 -21.25 -23.40 2.24
C PHE A 188 -20.05 -22.46 2.30
N ALA A 189 -18.85 -22.86 1.88
CA ALA A 189 -17.69 -21.98 1.80
C ALA A 189 -17.94 -20.81 0.84
N SER A 190 -18.60 -21.07 -0.32
CA SER A 190 -19.01 -20.03 -1.26
C SER A 190 -20.05 -19.08 -0.65
N LEU A 191 -21.01 -19.59 0.12
CA LEU A 191 -21.98 -18.76 0.82
C LEU A 191 -21.30 -17.87 1.87
N PHE A 192 -20.37 -18.41 2.64
CA PHE A 192 -19.59 -17.64 3.62
C PHE A 192 -18.68 -16.60 2.93
N PHE A 193 -18.16 -16.94 1.76
CA PHE A 193 -17.41 -15.98 0.92
C PHE A 193 -18.32 -14.83 0.47
N LEU A 194 -19.52 -15.10 -0.03
CA LEU A 194 -20.49 -14.07 -0.39
C LEU A 194 -20.90 -13.21 0.82
N LEU A 195 -21.11 -13.82 1.98
CA LEU A 195 -21.41 -13.12 3.21
C LEU A 195 -20.28 -12.15 3.61
N GLY A 196 -19.02 -12.54 3.43
CA GLY A 196 -17.88 -11.70 3.78
C GLY A 196 -17.65 -10.53 2.81
N LEU A 197 -18.34 -10.48 1.66
CA LEU A 197 -18.32 -9.32 0.75
C LEU A 197 -19.31 -8.22 1.16
N THR A 198 -20.17 -8.45 2.17
CA THR A 198 -21.19 -7.49 2.60
C THR A 198 -20.67 -6.09 2.98
N PRO A 199 -19.40 -5.88 3.47
CA PRO A 199 -18.87 -4.54 3.68
C PRO A 199 -18.89 -3.64 2.43
N TYR A 200 -18.84 -4.22 1.21
CA TYR A 200 -18.98 -3.43 -0.01
C TYR A 200 -20.34 -2.72 -0.14
N ALA A 201 -21.38 -3.19 0.54
CA ALA A 201 -22.69 -2.53 0.52
C ALA A 201 -22.66 -1.10 1.10
N ILE A 202 -21.69 -0.79 1.98
CA ILE A 202 -21.55 0.56 2.54
C ILE A 202 -21.17 1.59 1.48
N VAL A 203 -20.43 1.19 0.44
CA VAL A 203 -19.93 2.10 -0.59
C VAL A 203 -21.07 2.83 -1.32
N PRO A 204 -22.04 2.15 -1.97
CA PRO A 204 -23.15 2.83 -2.61
C PRO A 204 -24.08 3.54 -1.61
N ILE A 205 -24.24 3.01 -0.39
CA ILE A 205 -25.05 3.67 0.66
C ILE A 205 -24.46 5.04 1.02
N ARG A 206 -23.13 5.09 1.23
CA ARG A 206 -22.45 6.34 1.56
C ARG A 206 -22.38 7.28 0.36
N ALA A 207 -22.11 6.76 -0.85
CA ALA A 207 -22.13 7.57 -2.06
C ALA A 207 -23.47 8.27 -2.30
N ALA A 208 -24.58 7.58 -2.07
CA ALA A 208 -25.93 8.14 -2.20
C ALA A 208 -26.21 9.26 -1.19
N ALA A 209 -25.52 9.28 -0.04
CA ALA A 209 -25.58 10.37 0.93
C ALA A 209 -24.75 11.61 0.52
N ASN A 210 -24.00 11.53 -0.59
CA ASN A 210 -23.17 12.59 -1.16
C ASN A 210 -22.22 13.23 -0.15
N PRO A 211 -21.29 12.47 0.48
CA PRO A 211 -20.34 13.01 1.43
C PRO A 211 -19.34 13.95 0.74
N PRO A 212 -18.60 14.79 1.51
CA PRO A 212 -17.61 15.71 0.96
C PRO A 212 -16.53 15.03 0.10
N ILE A 213 -16.03 13.85 0.53
CA ILE A 213 -15.17 12.98 -0.30
C ILE A 213 -16.06 11.86 -0.86
N ASN A 214 -16.30 11.89 -2.17
CA ASN A 214 -17.17 10.94 -2.86
C ASN A 214 -16.56 10.57 -4.21
N GLU A 215 -15.43 9.80 -4.17
CA GLU A 215 -14.70 9.47 -5.37
C GLU A 215 -15.47 8.51 -6.26
N GLY A 216 -15.55 8.89 -7.54
CA GLY A 216 -16.30 8.13 -8.55
C GLY A 216 -17.82 8.08 -8.32
N ASN A 217 -18.33 8.64 -7.23
CA ASN A 217 -19.75 8.67 -6.85
C ASN A 217 -20.52 7.37 -7.17
N PRO A 218 -20.15 6.23 -6.59
CA PRO A 218 -20.71 4.91 -6.91
C PRO A 218 -22.12 4.71 -6.30
N ALA A 219 -23.03 5.69 -6.47
CA ALA A 219 -24.38 5.67 -5.90
C ALA A 219 -25.35 4.78 -6.69
N THR A 220 -25.13 4.61 -8.01
CA THR A 220 -25.94 3.73 -8.86
C THR A 220 -25.24 2.39 -9.10
N TYR A 221 -25.99 1.37 -9.54
CA TYR A 221 -25.39 0.08 -9.88
C TYR A 221 -24.32 0.20 -10.99
N GLU A 222 -24.56 1.00 -12.00
CA GLU A 222 -23.63 1.19 -13.13
C GLU A 222 -22.34 1.92 -12.66
N ASP A 223 -22.46 2.93 -11.81
CA ASP A 223 -21.31 3.66 -11.29
C ASP A 223 -20.54 2.81 -10.27
N PHE A 224 -21.25 2.05 -9.43
CA PHE A 224 -20.61 1.08 -8.53
C PHE A 224 -19.84 0.00 -9.31
N LYS A 225 -20.39 -0.50 -10.42
CA LYS A 225 -19.70 -1.46 -11.27
C LYS A 225 -18.42 -0.89 -11.85
N LYS A 226 -18.44 0.36 -12.38
CA LYS A 226 -17.25 1.05 -12.89
C LYS A 226 -16.22 1.27 -11.77
N TYR A 227 -16.68 1.68 -10.60
CA TYR A 227 -15.86 1.89 -9.41
C TYR A 227 -15.16 0.58 -8.98
N PHE A 228 -15.91 -0.49 -8.83
CA PHE A 228 -15.37 -1.80 -8.44
C PHE A 228 -14.43 -2.39 -9.50
N SER A 229 -14.74 -2.21 -10.79
CA SER A 229 -13.91 -2.67 -11.92
C SER A 229 -12.66 -1.79 -12.11
N ARG A 230 -12.53 -0.67 -11.38
CA ARG A 230 -11.43 0.29 -11.51
C ARG A 230 -11.31 0.85 -12.94
N ASP A 231 -12.44 1.13 -13.60
CA ASP A 231 -12.46 1.54 -14.99
C ASP A 231 -11.78 2.90 -15.24
N GLN A 232 -11.62 3.72 -14.19
CA GLN A 232 -10.87 4.99 -14.27
C GLN A 232 -9.36 4.80 -14.42
N TYR A 233 -8.83 3.61 -14.10
CA TYR A 233 -7.40 3.32 -14.24
C TYR A 233 -7.14 2.56 -15.53
N ALA A 234 -6.10 2.97 -16.26
CA ALA A 234 -5.68 2.26 -17.46
C ALA A 234 -5.32 0.81 -17.13
N LYS A 235 -5.90 -0.14 -17.85
CA LYS A 235 -5.57 -1.57 -17.70
C LYS A 235 -4.25 -1.84 -18.39
N ALA A 236 -3.25 -2.26 -17.63
CA ALA A 236 -1.99 -2.71 -18.20
C ALA A 236 -2.17 -4.08 -18.86
N PRO A 237 -1.88 -4.24 -20.16
CA PRO A 237 -1.95 -5.53 -20.83
C PRO A 237 -0.79 -6.42 -20.39
N LEU A 238 -0.96 -7.75 -20.45
CA LEU A 238 0.16 -8.66 -20.24
C LEU A 238 1.20 -8.54 -21.36
N TYR A 239 0.73 -8.28 -22.57
CA TYR A 239 1.52 -8.05 -23.77
C TYR A 239 0.78 -7.06 -24.68
N PRO A 240 1.48 -6.08 -25.28
CA PRO A 240 2.89 -5.72 -25.03
C PRO A 240 3.10 -5.22 -23.59
N ARG A 241 4.37 -5.19 -23.14
CA ARG A 241 4.72 -4.55 -21.85
C ARG A 241 4.45 -3.06 -21.94
N MET A 242 4.16 -2.42 -20.79
CA MET A 242 3.85 -0.97 -20.74
C MET A 242 4.99 -0.17 -21.37
N TRP A 243 4.70 0.46 -22.47
CA TRP A 243 5.61 1.31 -23.24
C TRP A 243 4.90 2.59 -23.67
N ARG A 244 5.63 3.69 -23.62
CA ARG A 244 5.23 4.98 -24.17
C ARG A 244 6.40 5.52 -24.97
N GLU A 245 6.16 6.38 -25.96
CA GLU A 245 7.22 6.97 -26.80
C GLU A 245 8.31 7.64 -25.96
N ARG A 246 7.94 8.35 -24.91
CA ARG A 246 8.87 8.98 -23.96
C ARG A 246 9.77 7.99 -23.19
N ASP A 247 9.44 6.72 -23.21
CA ASP A 247 10.14 5.66 -22.47
C ASP A 247 11.19 4.94 -23.37
N ALA A 248 11.37 5.36 -24.63
CA ALA A 248 12.19 4.67 -25.62
C ALA A 248 13.65 4.50 -25.18
N ASP A 249 14.28 5.57 -24.67
CA ASP A 249 15.67 5.52 -24.20
C ASP A 249 15.85 4.55 -23.03
N HIS A 250 14.92 4.57 -22.07
CA HIS A 250 14.94 3.64 -20.95
C HIS A 250 14.79 2.19 -21.41
N TRP A 251 13.91 1.92 -22.38
CA TRP A 251 13.77 0.58 -22.94
C TRP A 251 15.03 0.11 -23.66
N ALA A 252 15.68 1.00 -24.42
CA ALA A 252 16.93 0.71 -25.10
C ALA A 252 18.07 0.40 -24.11
N GLU A 253 18.17 1.17 -23.02
CA GLU A 253 19.15 0.94 -21.93
C GLU A 253 19.03 -0.47 -21.35
N TRP A 254 17.80 -0.96 -21.13
CA TRP A 254 17.56 -2.30 -20.61
C TRP A 254 17.49 -3.38 -21.71
N GLY A 255 17.85 -3.01 -22.94
CA GLY A 255 17.92 -3.90 -24.09
C GLY A 255 16.56 -4.44 -24.54
N GLY A 256 15.48 -3.72 -24.25
CA GLY A 256 14.12 -4.02 -24.67
C GLY A 256 13.83 -3.50 -26.08
N ASP A 257 12.79 -4.06 -26.70
CA ASP A 257 12.19 -3.62 -27.94
C ASP A 257 10.68 -3.80 -27.81
N SER A 258 9.94 -2.70 -27.86
CA SER A 258 8.48 -2.73 -27.68
C SER A 258 7.74 -3.41 -28.82
N GLN A 259 8.36 -3.55 -30.00
CA GLN A 259 7.74 -4.07 -31.21
C GLN A 259 7.81 -5.60 -31.31
N SER A 260 8.76 -6.25 -30.62
CA SER A 260 8.95 -7.69 -30.68
C SER A 260 8.60 -8.41 -29.37
N LEU A 261 8.12 -9.65 -29.49
CA LEU A 261 7.88 -10.50 -28.31
C LEU A 261 9.17 -10.72 -27.52
N TRP A 262 10.28 -10.94 -28.20
CA TRP A 262 11.56 -11.17 -27.55
C TRP A 262 12.07 -9.92 -26.81
N GLY A 263 11.94 -8.74 -27.41
CA GLY A 263 12.28 -7.47 -26.76
C GLY A 263 11.43 -7.22 -25.51
N ASN A 264 10.12 -7.51 -25.55
CA ASN A 264 9.23 -7.41 -24.40
C ASN A 264 9.62 -8.40 -23.28
N LEU A 265 9.93 -9.66 -23.63
CA LEU A 265 10.40 -10.65 -22.64
C LEU A 265 11.74 -10.26 -22.02
N LYS A 266 12.66 -9.75 -22.83
CA LYS A 266 13.97 -9.27 -22.37
C LYS A 266 13.80 -8.10 -21.40
N TYR A 267 12.97 -7.10 -21.71
CA TYR A 267 12.67 -5.98 -20.84
C TYR A 267 12.05 -6.42 -19.51
N TRP A 268 11.07 -7.34 -19.56
CA TRP A 268 10.51 -7.91 -18.33
C TRP A 268 11.59 -8.58 -17.48
N PHE A 269 12.41 -9.42 -18.10
CA PHE A 269 13.42 -10.21 -17.37
C PHE A 269 14.54 -9.32 -16.79
N THR A 270 15.04 -8.33 -17.55
CA THR A 270 16.15 -7.49 -17.12
C THR A 270 15.67 -6.38 -16.17
N TYR A 271 14.65 -5.63 -16.55
CA TYR A 271 14.19 -4.47 -15.78
C TYR A 271 13.13 -4.83 -14.73
N GLN A 272 11.94 -5.30 -15.17
CA GLN A 272 10.82 -5.41 -14.24
C GLN A 272 11.05 -6.52 -13.20
N PHE A 273 11.52 -7.68 -13.61
CA PHE A 273 11.87 -8.76 -12.68
C PHE A 273 13.27 -8.55 -12.08
N GLY A 274 14.30 -8.42 -12.92
CA GLY A 274 15.70 -8.39 -12.49
C GLY A 274 16.03 -7.18 -11.63
N TYR A 275 15.77 -5.97 -12.14
CA TYR A 275 16.05 -4.74 -11.40
C TYR A 275 14.96 -4.43 -10.36
N MET A 276 13.70 -4.31 -10.74
CA MET A 276 12.66 -3.87 -9.79
C MET A 276 12.40 -4.92 -8.70
N TYR A 277 11.90 -6.12 -9.07
CA TYR A 277 11.49 -7.10 -8.07
C TYR A 277 12.65 -7.65 -7.23
N CYS A 278 13.78 -7.99 -7.87
CA CYS A 278 14.94 -8.49 -7.11
C CYS A 278 15.51 -7.42 -6.18
N ARG A 279 15.53 -6.14 -6.60
CA ARG A 279 15.90 -5.01 -5.74
C ARG A 279 14.97 -4.89 -4.53
N TYR A 280 13.65 -5.01 -4.72
CA TYR A 280 12.69 -5.00 -3.61
C TYR A 280 12.91 -6.17 -2.64
N LEU A 281 13.21 -7.36 -3.16
CA LEU A 281 13.58 -8.49 -2.30
C LEU A 281 14.85 -8.20 -1.49
N MET A 282 15.85 -7.56 -2.10
CA MET A 282 17.08 -7.15 -1.42
C MET A 282 16.81 -6.05 -0.38
N TYR A 283 15.98 -5.05 -0.67
CA TYR A 283 15.57 -4.02 0.31
C TYR A 283 15.04 -4.66 1.59
N ASN A 284 14.21 -5.69 1.45
CA ASN A 284 13.59 -6.35 2.59
C ASN A 284 14.52 -7.27 3.39
N PHE A 285 15.56 -7.86 2.77
CA PHE A 285 16.40 -8.88 3.43
C PHE A 285 17.90 -8.55 3.49
N ILE A 286 18.29 -7.38 2.99
CA ILE A 286 19.62 -6.79 3.18
C ILE A 286 19.49 -5.39 3.81
N GLY A 287 18.41 -4.65 3.50
CA GLY A 287 18.17 -3.28 3.89
C GLY A 287 18.45 -2.28 2.77
N ARG A 288 17.59 -1.27 2.66
CA ARG A 288 17.64 -0.25 1.60
C ARG A 288 18.91 0.61 1.68
N GLU A 289 19.21 1.11 2.86
CA GLU A 289 20.39 1.96 3.10
C GLU A 289 21.70 1.16 3.00
N ASN A 290 21.71 -0.09 3.45
CA ASN A 290 22.89 -0.95 3.39
C ASN A 290 23.36 -1.21 1.96
N LEU A 291 22.43 -1.28 1.00
CA LEU A 291 22.74 -1.39 -0.42
C LEU A 291 23.42 -0.14 -0.97
N LYS A 292 23.06 1.05 -0.47
CA LYS A 292 23.69 2.32 -0.87
C LYS A 292 25.14 2.43 -0.36
N TRP A 293 25.43 1.90 0.85
CA TRP A 293 26.74 2.02 1.48
C TRP A 293 27.71 0.89 1.15
N ASN A 294 27.37 -0.06 0.27
CA ASN A 294 28.17 -1.23 -0.06
C ASN A 294 28.60 -2.08 1.17
N LEU A 295 27.93 -1.96 2.30
CA LEU A 295 28.20 -2.71 3.53
C LEU A 295 27.51 -4.09 3.47
N ILE A 296 27.83 -4.89 2.49
CA ILE A 296 27.04 -6.08 2.12
C ILE A 296 27.26 -7.26 3.09
N VAL A 297 28.44 -7.43 3.64
CA VAL A 297 28.84 -8.72 4.26
C VAL A 297 28.00 -9.17 5.47
N PRO A 298 27.75 -8.37 6.54
CA PRO A 298 26.88 -8.83 7.62
C PRO A 298 25.39 -8.83 7.28
N PHE A 299 24.97 -8.05 6.28
CA PHE A 299 23.58 -7.82 5.92
C PHE A 299 22.99 -8.88 4.97
N VAL A 300 23.82 -9.71 4.37
CA VAL A 300 23.38 -10.81 3.46
C VAL A 300 22.84 -12.03 4.23
N LEU A 301 23.05 -12.11 5.54
CA LEU A 301 22.71 -13.30 6.34
C LEU A 301 21.22 -13.69 6.22
N PRO A 302 20.21 -12.79 6.30
CA PRO A 302 18.82 -13.18 6.10
C PRO A 302 18.56 -13.78 4.72
N LEU A 303 19.14 -13.20 3.67
CA LEU A 303 19.01 -13.68 2.29
C LEU A 303 19.60 -15.09 2.13
N LEU A 304 20.80 -15.34 2.65
CA LEU A 304 21.46 -16.64 2.60
C LEU A 304 20.67 -17.71 3.37
N LEU A 305 20.13 -17.37 4.55
CA LEU A 305 19.27 -18.27 5.31
C LEU A 305 18.00 -18.61 4.54
N GLY A 306 17.40 -17.66 3.83
CA GLY A 306 16.22 -17.88 2.99
C GLY A 306 16.51 -18.83 1.83
N ILE A 307 17.60 -18.62 1.10
CA ILE A 307 18.04 -19.49 0.00
C ILE A 307 18.35 -20.91 0.51
N TRP A 308 19.07 -21.01 1.63
CA TRP A 308 19.34 -22.30 2.27
C TRP A 308 18.06 -23.00 2.73
N GLY A 309 17.13 -22.25 3.32
CA GLY A 309 15.84 -22.75 3.78
C GLY A 309 14.97 -23.25 2.63
N LEU A 310 14.94 -22.54 1.50
CA LEU A 310 14.27 -22.96 0.27
C LEU A 310 14.78 -24.34 -0.20
N TRP A 311 16.10 -24.50 -0.29
CA TRP A 311 16.71 -25.78 -0.68
C TRP A 311 16.41 -26.90 0.31
N ARG A 312 16.49 -26.64 1.65
CA ARG A 312 16.18 -27.61 2.72
C ARG A 312 14.72 -28.02 2.69
N HIS A 313 13.80 -27.04 2.52
CA HIS A 313 12.36 -27.29 2.46
C HIS A 313 12.01 -28.21 1.29
N ARG A 314 12.55 -27.91 0.11
CA ARG A 314 12.37 -28.76 -1.09
C ARG A 314 12.82 -30.20 -0.85
N ARG A 315 13.94 -30.42 -0.16
CA ARG A 315 14.47 -31.77 0.08
C ARG A 315 13.74 -32.55 1.15
N ARG A 316 13.26 -31.87 2.21
CA ARG A 316 12.65 -32.54 3.36
C ARG A 316 11.13 -32.71 3.27
N ARG A 317 10.42 -31.74 2.68
CA ARG A 317 8.95 -31.68 2.66
C ARG A 317 8.43 -31.15 1.34
N ARG A 318 8.57 -31.94 0.28
CA ARG A 318 8.22 -31.51 -1.09
C ARG A 318 6.79 -30.96 -1.22
N GLY A 319 5.79 -31.58 -0.55
CA GLY A 319 4.40 -31.12 -0.63
C GLY A 319 4.19 -29.74 -0.04
N ASP A 320 4.75 -29.46 1.14
CA ASP A 320 4.67 -28.17 1.81
C ASP A 320 5.51 -27.12 1.03
N PHE A 321 6.63 -27.53 0.47
CA PHE A 321 7.47 -26.68 -0.37
C PHE A 321 6.70 -26.10 -1.55
N HIS A 322 5.94 -26.92 -2.29
CA HIS A 322 5.18 -26.43 -3.44
C HIS A 322 4.11 -25.42 -3.02
N ALA A 323 3.47 -25.63 -1.86
CA ALA A 323 2.52 -24.67 -1.32
C ALA A 323 3.16 -23.31 -1.03
N VAL A 324 4.29 -23.28 -0.31
CA VAL A 324 5.02 -22.03 -0.02
C VAL A 324 5.60 -21.40 -1.29
N LEU A 325 6.05 -22.24 -2.26
CA LEU A 325 6.50 -21.76 -3.55
C LEU A 325 5.38 -21.02 -4.31
N LEU A 326 4.14 -21.51 -4.26
CA LEU A 326 3.00 -20.82 -4.87
C LEU A 326 2.74 -19.45 -4.22
N LEU A 327 2.86 -19.32 -2.88
CA LEU A 327 2.78 -18.01 -2.23
C LEU A 327 3.86 -17.06 -2.75
N PHE A 328 5.10 -17.55 -2.85
CA PHE A 328 6.23 -16.76 -3.34
C PHE A 328 6.04 -16.33 -4.80
N LEU A 329 5.66 -17.26 -5.67
CA LEU A 329 5.49 -16.99 -7.10
C LEU A 329 4.32 -16.04 -7.37
N PHE A 330 3.14 -16.31 -6.79
CA PHE A 330 1.95 -15.49 -7.02
C PHE A 330 2.01 -14.15 -6.29
N GLY A 331 2.61 -14.09 -5.10
CA GLY A 331 2.86 -12.84 -4.39
C GLY A 331 4.05 -12.02 -4.94
N GLY A 332 4.84 -12.58 -5.85
CA GLY A 332 6.06 -11.97 -6.37
C GLY A 332 6.13 -12.00 -7.90
N ILE A 333 6.79 -13.01 -8.46
CA ILE A 333 7.19 -13.07 -9.87
C ILE A 333 5.98 -13.00 -10.83
N ILE A 334 4.93 -13.78 -10.56
CA ILE A 334 3.71 -13.80 -11.38
C ILE A 334 2.96 -12.46 -11.24
N LEU A 335 2.91 -11.93 -10.01
CA LEU A 335 2.33 -10.61 -9.79
C LEU A 335 3.10 -9.51 -10.52
N ASN A 336 4.43 -9.56 -10.52
CA ASN A 336 5.27 -8.62 -11.28
C ASN A 336 4.96 -8.67 -12.79
N LEU A 337 4.82 -9.88 -13.32
CA LEU A 337 4.41 -10.06 -14.72
C LEU A 337 3.01 -9.46 -14.97
N TYR A 338 2.06 -9.68 -14.06
CA TYR A 338 0.67 -9.19 -14.19
C TYR A 338 0.57 -7.67 -14.09
N LEU A 339 1.26 -7.04 -13.12
CA LEU A 339 1.18 -5.60 -12.87
C LEU A 339 1.78 -4.78 -14.02
N ASN A 340 2.73 -5.33 -14.76
CA ASN A 340 3.33 -4.67 -15.93
C ASN A 340 3.70 -3.21 -15.67
N HIS A 341 4.46 -2.95 -14.60
CA HIS A 341 4.83 -1.61 -14.18
C HIS A 341 5.55 -0.82 -15.28
N PRO A 342 5.18 0.44 -15.51
CA PRO A 342 5.95 1.34 -16.38
C PRO A 342 7.33 1.64 -15.79
N CYS A 343 8.21 2.22 -16.60
CA CYS A 343 9.58 2.55 -16.17
C CYS A 343 9.63 3.73 -15.18
N TYR A 344 8.71 4.67 -15.33
CA TYR A 344 8.61 5.83 -14.43
C TYR A 344 7.38 5.70 -13.55
N GLU A 345 7.62 5.24 -12.32
CA GLU A 345 6.61 5.16 -11.26
C GLU A 345 6.80 6.32 -10.27
N PRO A 346 5.71 6.92 -9.77
CA PRO A 346 5.81 8.03 -8.81
C PRO A 346 6.36 7.59 -7.45
N ARG A 347 6.19 6.30 -7.09
CA ARG A 347 6.75 5.69 -5.87
C ARG A 347 7.21 4.26 -6.13
N GLU A 348 8.06 3.74 -5.25
CA GLU A 348 8.41 2.32 -5.24
C GLU A 348 7.16 1.47 -5.02
N ARG A 349 7.08 0.33 -5.72
CA ARG A 349 5.92 -0.58 -5.68
C ARG A 349 6.19 -1.86 -4.87
N ASP A 350 7.13 -1.83 -3.96
CA ASP A 350 7.56 -2.95 -3.12
C ASP A 350 6.42 -3.50 -2.24
N TYR A 351 5.52 -2.63 -1.79
CA TYR A 351 4.34 -3.01 -1.01
C TYR A 351 3.41 -4.02 -1.73
N ALA A 352 3.41 -4.05 -3.04
CA ALA A 352 2.64 -5.03 -3.80
C ALA A 352 3.13 -6.47 -3.57
N TYR A 353 4.39 -6.65 -3.19
CA TYR A 353 5.07 -7.95 -3.10
C TYR A 353 5.21 -8.50 -1.68
N VAL A 354 4.57 -7.90 -0.67
CA VAL A 354 4.68 -8.29 0.76
C VAL A 354 4.34 -9.76 1.01
N LEU A 355 3.46 -10.37 0.19
CA LEU A 355 3.14 -11.80 0.30
C LEU A 355 4.33 -12.69 -0.12
N SER A 356 5.14 -12.28 -1.11
CA SER A 356 6.36 -13.01 -1.46
C SER A 356 7.42 -12.89 -0.38
N PHE A 357 7.52 -11.74 0.29
CA PHE A 357 8.42 -11.55 1.43
C PHE A 357 7.99 -12.41 2.63
N TYR A 358 6.68 -12.53 2.86
CA TYR A 358 6.13 -13.47 3.84
C TYR A 358 6.56 -14.92 3.55
N ALA A 359 6.44 -15.37 2.30
CA ALA A 359 6.85 -16.70 1.89
C ALA A 359 8.38 -16.90 2.03
N PHE A 360 9.17 -15.89 1.70
CA PHE A 360 10.62 -15.93 1.86
C PHE A 360 11.04 -16.00 3.33
N ALA A 361 10.36 -15.28 4.22
CA ALA A 361 10.58 -15.35 5.66
C ALA A 361 10.28 -16.73 6.26
N ILE A 362 9.32 -17.49 5.69
CA ILE A 362 9.12 -18.90 6.03
C ILE A 362 10.42 -19.69 5.74
N TRP A 363 11.05 -19.47 4.59
CA TRP A 363 12.30 -20.15 4.26
C TRP A 363 13.46 -19.69 5.14
N ILE A 364 13.55 -18.42 5.51
CA ILE A 364 14.53 -17.95 6.52
C ILE A 364 14.38 -18.76 7.81
N GLY A 365 13.16 -18.92 8.30
CA GLY A 365 12.89 -19.70 9.51
C GLY A 365 13.27 -21.18 9.39
N ILE A 366 12.97 -21.81 8.26
CA ILE A 366 13.35 -23.21 7.98
C ILE A 366 14.87 -23.36 7.82
N GLY A 367 15.53 -22.38 7.19
CA GLY A 367 16.99 -22.33 7.04
C GLY A 367 17.69 -22.20 8.39
N ALA A 368 17.24 -21.28 9.22
CA ALA A 368 17.76 -21.06 10.57
C ALA A 368 17.57 -22.30 11.47
N ASP A 369 16.41 -22.98 11.38
CA ASP A 369 16.15 -24.20 12.14
C ASP A 369 17.08 -25.36 11.75
N SER A 370 17.60 -25.36 10.55
CA SER A 370 18.50 -26.42 10.06
C SER A 370 19.89 -26.36 10.68
N ILE A 371 20.25 -25.26 11.31
CA ILE A 371 21.52 -25.07 12.01
C ILE A 371 21.38 -25.62 13.43
N THR A 372 21.81 -26.88 13.62
CA THR A 372 21.54 -27.65 14.83
C THR A 372 22.51 -27.37 15.99
N HIS A 373 23.70 -26.86 15.71
CA HIS A 373 24.71 -26.59 16.74
C HIS A 373 24.25 -25.49 17.70
N ARG A 374 24.04 -25.87 18.99
CA ARG A 374 23.53 -24.98 20.05
C ARG A 374 24.35 -23.70 20.23
N ARG A 375 25.67 -23.76 20.02
CA ARG A 375 26.58 -22.60 20.15
C ARG A 375 26.36 -21.53 19.08
N TRP A 376 25.99 -21.92 17.85
CA TRP A 376 25.81 -21.02 16.70
C TRP A 376 24.40 -20.45 16.59
N ARG A 377 23.43 -21.00 17.34
CA ARG A 377 22.02 -20.54 17.28
C ARG A 377 21.86 -19.09 17.66
N TRP A 378 22.64 -18.61 18.64
CA TRP A 378 22.57 -17.22 19.06
C TRP A 378 23.05 -16.24 17.99
N LEU A 379 24.04 -16.65 17.17
CA LEU A 379 24.50 -15.83 16.04
C LEU A 379 23.43 -15.63 14.99
N LEU A 380 22.41 -16.48 14.91
CA LEU A 380 21.29 -16.32 13.98
C LEU A 380 20.42 -15.11 14.34
N LEU A 381 20.44 -14.62 15.59
CA LEU A 381 19.78 -13.37 15.98
C LEU A 381 20.41 -12.14 15.30
N LEU A 382 21.64 -12.26 14.79
CA LEU A 382 22.24 -11.20 13.98
C LEU A 382 21.41 -10.93 12.71
N ALA A 383 20.71 -11.93 12.14
CA ALA A 383 19.91 -11.74 10.94
C ALA A 383 18.78 -10.71 11.13
N PRO A 384 17.85 -10.86 12.09
CA PRO A 384 16.85 -9.83 12.35
C PRO A 384 17.43 -8.54 12.97
N LEU A 385 18.51 -8.62 13.77
CA LEU A 385 19.14 -7.45 14.38
C LEU A 385 19.72 -6.51 13.34
N VAL A 386 20.39 -7.07 12.33
CA VAL A 386 20.95 -6.30 11.21
C VAL A 386 19.86 -5.55 10.45
N LEU A 387 18.73 -6.21 10.17
CA LEU A 387 17.59 -5.56 9.53
C LEU A 387 16.99 -4.47 10.43
N ALA A 388 16.84 -4.75 11.73
CA ALA A 388 16.32 -3.77 12.69
C ALA A 388 17.17 -2.50 12.74
N VAL A 389 18.50 -2.66 12.87
CA VAL A 389 19.44 -1.53 12.93
C VAL A 389 19.53 -0.78 11.61
N GLY A 390 19.59 -1.52 10.48
CA GLY A 390 19.75 -0.93 9.16
C GLY A 390 18.51 -0.18 8.65
N ASN A 391 17.32 -0.54 9.15
CA ASN A 391 16.07 0.08 8.74
C ASN A 391 15.52 1.07 9.79
N TRP A 392 16.17 1.22 10.96
CA TRP A 392 15.63 2.01 12.06
C TRP A 392 15.37 3.46 11.68
N SER A 393 16.35 4.13 11.08
CA SER A 393 16.28 5.56 10.75
C SER A 393 15.13 5.90 9.78
N ASP A 394 14.81 4.97 8.87
CA ASP A 394 13.76 5.19 7.87
C ASP A 394 12.35 4.91 8.42
N HIS A 395 12.27 4.23 9.56
CA HIS A 395 11.00 3.78 10.15
C HIS A 395 10.72 4.39 11.52
N ASP A 396 11.65 5.17 12.07
CA ASP A 396 11.40 5.96 13.26
C ASP A 396 10.62 7.23 12.91
N ARG A 397 9.33 7.21 13.19
CA ARG A 397 8.37 8.26 12.83
C ARG A 397 7.89 9.06 14.04
N HIS A 398 8.57 8.95 15.20
CA HIS A 398 8.08 9.57 16.43
C HIS A 398 8.09 11.10 16.40
N ASN A 399 8.93 11.72 15.57
CA ASN A 399 9.05 13.16 15.38
C ASN A 399 8.77 13.60 13.91
N CYS A 400 8.04 12.82 13.12
CA CYS A 400 7.77 13.17 11.74
C CYS A 400 6.62 14.18 11.64
N HIS A 401 6.93 15.45 11.43
CA HIS A 401 5.97 16.56 11.31
C HIS A 401 5.90 17.13 9.89
N SER A 402 6.84 16.79 9.02
CA SER A 402 7.01 17.43 7.72
C SER A 402 5.76 17.39 6.83
N VAL A 403 4.99 16.29 6.85
CA VAL A 403 3.78 16.16 6.02
C VAL A 403 2.69 17.11 6.48
N HIS A 404 2.46 17.16 7.79
CA HIS A 404 1.49 18.06 8.41
C HIS A 404 1.85 19.53 8.16
N ASP A 405 3.10 19.92 8.43
CA ASP A 405 3.57 21.30 8.29
C ASP A 405 3.52 21.79 6.84
N ILE A 406 3.97 20.97 5.88
CA ILE A 406 3.88 21.29 4.45
C ILE A 406 2.41 21.47 4.02
N SER A 407 1.54 20.58 4.48
CA SER A 407 0.12 20.64 4.15
C SER A 407 -0.57 21.85 4.78
N MET A 408 -0.20 22.21 6.01
CA MET A 408 -0.65 23.45 6.65
C MET A 408 -0.18 24.68 5.88
N ALA A 409 1.07 24.70 5.44
CA ALA A 409 1.61 25.80 4.65
C ALA A 409 0.89 25.97 3.30
N HIS A 410 0.45 24.87 2.64
CA HIS A 410 -0.43 24.93 1.47
C HIS A 410 -1.74 25.66 1.77
N LEU A 411 -2.42 25.25 2.85
CA LEU A 411 -3.71 25.88 3.23
C LEU A 411 -3.52 27.35 3.63
N GLN A 412 -2.41 27.66 4.29
CA GLN A 412 -2.09 29.03 4.72
C GLN A 412 -1.67 29.92 3.55
N SER A 413 -1.18 29.35 2.44
CA SER A 413 -0.86 30.08 1.22
C SER A 413 -2.10 30.64 0.49
N CYS A 414 -3.30 30.29 0.92
CA CYS A 414 -4.55 30.70 0.28
C CYS A 414 -5.34 31.70 1.13
N ASP A 415 -5.95 32.69 0.50
CA ASP A 415 -6.85 33.65 1.14
C ASP A 415 -8.10 32.97 1.72
N HIS A 416 -8.81 33.68 2.63
CA HIS A 416 -10.06 33.20 3.20
C HIS A 416 -11.10 32.93 2.12
N GLY A 417 -11.83 31.82 2.28
CA GLY A 417 -12.90 31.41 1.36
C GLY A 417 -12.40 30.93 -0.01
N ALA A 418 -11.12 30.60 -0.15
CA ALA A 418 -10.52 30.19 -1.42
C ALA A 418 -11.09 28.89 -1.98
N ILE A 419 -10.99 28.76 -3.31
CA ILE A 419 -11.13 27.49 -4.05
C ILE A 419 -9.73 27.07 -4.45
N LEU A 420 -9.28 25.91 -3.97
CA LEU A 420 -7.97 25.33 -4.25
C LEU A 420 -8.11 24.12 -5.17
N PHE A 421 -7.47 24.18 -6.33
CA PHE A 421 -7.31 23.02 -7.23
C PHE A 421 -5.97 22.36 -7.00
N THR A 422 -6.00 21.06 -6.80
CA THR A 422 -4.83 20.18 -6.57
C THR A 422 -4.72 19.12 -7.66
N TYR A 423 -3.54 18.50 -7.82
CA TYR A 423 -3.30 17.47 -8.83
C TYR A 423 -2.47 16.32 -8.25
N GLY A 424 -3.10 15.15 -8.08
CA GLY A 424 -2.47 13.94 -7.54
C GLY A 424 -2.70 13.75 -6.04
N ASP A 425 -2.29 12.57 -5.57
CA ASP A 425 -2.61 12.04 -4.23
C ASP A 425 -1.89 12.85 -3.14
N ASN A 426 -0.57 13.00 -3.27
CA ASN A 426 0.25 13.74 -2.29
C ASN A 426 -0.09 15.22 -2.19
N ASP A 427 -0.63 15.77 -3.24
CA ASP A 427 -1.03 17.17 -3.32
C ASP A 427 -2.42 17.42 -2.71
N THR A 428 -3.20 16.36 -2.47
CA THR A 428 -4.60 16.43 -2.08
C THR A 428 -4.91 15.76 -0.75
N PHE A 429 -4.47 14.52 -0.57
CA PHE A 429 -4.94 13.68 0.54
C PHE A 429 -4.53 14.19 1.93
N PRO A 430 -3.32 14.73 2.14
CA PRO A 430 -3.01 15.37 3.40
C PRO A 430 -3.84 16.63 3.69
N LEU A 431 -4.22 17.38 2.64
CA LEU A 431 -5.11 18.55 2.80
C LEU A 431 -6.54 18.12 3.18
N TRP A 432 -7.04 16.99 2.66
CA TRP A 432 -8.32 16.42 3.09
C TRP A 432 -8.29 16.00 4.56
N TYR A 433 -7.18 15.39 5.01
CA TYR A 433 -7.01 15.09 6.43
C TYR A 433 -7.09 16.36 7.29
N LEU A 434 -6.32 17.39 6.99
CA LEU A 434 -6.36 18.66 7.72
C LEU A 434 -7.75 19.28 7.74
N LYS A 435 -8.42 19.31 6.58
CA LYS A 435 -9.75 19.93 6.46
C LYS A 435 -10.84 19.13 7.18
N TYR A 436 -10.93 17.82 6.94
CA TYR A 436 -12.09 17.02 7.37
C TYR A 436 -11.88 16.34 8.72
N VAL A 437 -10.65 16.21 9.21
CA VAL A 437 -10.35 15.60 10.51
C VAL A 437 -9.96 16.66 11.53
N GLU A 438 -9.01 17.54 11.18
CA GLU A 438 -8.54 18.59 12.08
C GLU A 438 -9.36 19.89 11.98
N ASN A 439 -10.33 19.95 11.07
CA ASN A 439 -11.17 21.12 10.81
C ASN A 439 -10.37 22.40 10.48
N GLN A 440 -9.22 22.23 9.82
CA GLN A 440 -8.40 23.33 9.33
C GLN A 440 -9.03 23.92 8.06
N ARG A 441 -9.09 25.25 7.99
CA ARG A 441 -9.60 25.98 6.83
C ARG A 441 -10.94 25.43 6.29
N PRO A 442 -11.99 25.29 7.11
CA PRO A 442 -13.31 24.81 6.68
C PRO A 442 -13.97 25.73 5.64
N ASP A 443 -13.52 26.98 5.56
CA ASP A 443 -13.95 28.01 4.60
C ASP A 443 -13.56 27.72 3.15
N MET A 444 -12.52 26.91 2.92
CA MET A 444 -11.99 26.61 1.59
C MET A 444 -12.70 25.42 0.94
N ASP A 445 -12.73 25.38 -0.39
CA ASP A 445 -13.05 24.18 -1.17
C ASP A 445 -11.80 23.64 -1.84
N ILE A 446 -11.58 22.31 -1.75
CA ILE A 446 -10.42 21.63 -2.32
C ILE A 446 -10.89 20.62 -3.36
N TYR A 447 -10.45 20.79 -4.61
CA TYR A 447 -10.81 19.93 -5.73
C TYR A 447 -9.57 19.26 -6.31
N ASN A 448 -9.52 17.92 -6.25
CA ASN A 448 -8.51 17.16 -6.98
C ASN A 448 -8.91 17.05 -8.46
N ILE A 449 -8.08 17.56 -9.35
CA ILE A 449 -8.37 17.59 -10.79
C ILE A 449 -8.44 16.17 -11.37
N ASN A 450 -7.61 15.25 -10.88
CA ASN A 450 -7.61 13.85 -11.36
C ASN A 450 -8.91 13.14 -11.04
N VAL A 451 -9.48 13.42 -9.87
CA VAL A 451 -10.72 12.79 -9.38
C VAL A 451 -11.95 13.47 -9.97
N SER A 452 -11.97 14.81 -9.92
CA SER A 452 -13.12 15.60 -10.37
C SER A 452 -13.23 15.69 -11.88
N GLY A 453 -12.10 15.55 -12.59
CA GLY A 453 -12.00 15.73 -14.03
C GLY A 453 -12.01 17.19 -14.46
N PHE A 454 -11.37 17.47 -15.60
CA PHE A 454 -11.20 18.81 -16.15
C PHE A 454 -12.55 19.56 -16.37
N ARG A 455 -13.58 18.83 -16.78
CA ARG A 455 -14.92 19.42 -16.99
C ARG A 455 -15.49 20.04 -15.70
N LYS A 456 -15.31 19.37 -14.55
CA LYS A 456 -15.76 19.88 -13.26
C LYS A 456 -14.98 21.12 -12.84
N VAL A 457 -13.67 21.13 -13.09
CA VAL A 457 -12.82 22.30 -12.84
C VAL A 457 -13.36 23.51 -13.61
N MET A 458 -13.59 23.38 -14.92
CA MET A 458 -14.12 24.46 -15.75
C MET A 458 -15.52 24.90 -15.31
N GLN A 459 -16.37 23.99 -14.89
CA GLN A 459 -17.67 24.32 -14.33
C GLN A 459 -17.54 25.16 -13.06
N VAL A 460 -16.74 24.71 -12.10
CA VAL A 460 -16.52 25.43 -10.83
C VAL A 460 -15.93 26.84 -11.10
N MET A 461 -15.00 26.95 -12.06
CA MET A 461 -14.41 28.23 -12.45
C MET A 461 -15.46 29.18 -13.04
N ASN A 462 -16.29 28.70 -13.96
CA ASN A 462 -17.36 29.50 -14.58
C ASN A 462 -18.44 29.94 -13.55
N ASP A 463 -18.84 29.01 -12.68
CA ASP A 463 -19.84 29.30 -11.63
C ASP A 463 -19.29 30.29 -10.60
N ASN A 464 -18.00 30.22 -10.29
CA ASN A 464 -17.34 31.15 -9.37
C ASN A 464 -17.25 32.57 -9.93
N ASN A 465 -16.92 32.72 -11.20
CA ASN A 465 -16.77 34.04 -11.89
C ASN A 465 -15.99 35.06 -11.02
N PHE A 466 -14.84 34.68 -10.48
CA PHE A 466 -13.96 35.47 -9.60
C PHE A 466 -14.61 36.02 -8.31
N ARG A 467 -15.76 35.47 -7.87
CA ARG A 467 -16.39 35.85 -6.60
C ARG A 467 -15.59 35.43 -5.37
N ARG A 468 -14.89 34.32 -5.48
CA ARG A 468 -14.01 33.78 -4.47
C ARG A 468 -12.59 33.68 -5.04
N PRO A 469 -11.53 33.83 -4.21
CA PRO A 469 -10.15 33.61 -4.65
C PRO A 469 -9.96 32.20 -5.18
N VAL A 470 -9.23 32.05 -6.29
CA VAL A 470 -8.93 30.76 -6.90
C VAL A 470 -7.42 30.53 -6.88
N TYR A 471 -7.05 29.37 -6.41
CA TYR A 471 -5.67 28.94 -6.30
C TYR A 471 -5.43 27.60 -6.97
N PHE A 472 -4.24 27.42 -7.48
CA PHE A 472 -3.71 26.14 -7.97
C PHE A 472 -2.50 25.76 -7.13
N SER A 473 -2.42 24.50 -6.67
CA SER A 473 -1.16 23.96 -6.15
C SER A 473 -0.08 23.95 -7.24
N GLN A 474 1.17 23.73 -6.89
CA GLN A 474 2.24 23.67 -7.89
C GLN A 474 1.97 22.63 -8.99
N PHE A 475 1.52 21.42 -8.61
CA PHE A 475 1.23 20.36 -9.58
C PHE A 475 0.00 20.67 -10.44
N ALA A 476 -1.01 21.33 -9.88
CA ALA A 476 -2.17 21.81 -10.64
C ALA A 476 -1.81 22.97 -11.57
N TYR A 477 -0.95 23.89 -11.11
CA TYR A 477 -0.38 24.97 -11.95
C TYR A 477 0.31 24.41 -13.19
N ASP A 478 1.17 23.40 -13.04
CA ASP A 478 1.88 22.79 -14.16
C ASP A 478 0.95 22.21 -15.24
N GLN A 479 -0.25 21.76 -14.85
CA GLN A 479 -1.26 21.26 -15.79
C GLN A 479 -2.06 22.39 -16.47
N LEU A 480 -2.25 23.52 -15.79
CA LEU A 480 -3.24 24.54 -16.18
C LEU A 480 -2.61 25.88 -16.60
N LYS A 481 -1.30 26.12 -16.37
CA LYS A 481 -0.63 27.40 -16.63
C LYS A 481 -0.82 27.93 -18.06
N ASN A 482 -0.88 27.02 -19.05
CA ASN A 482 -1.06 27.40 -20.44
C ASN A 482 -2.49 27.90 -20.77
N LEU A 483 -3.47 27.67 -19.89
CA LEU A 483 -4.83 28.15 -20.04
C LEU A 483 -5.01 29.60 -19.55
N TYR A 484 -4.10 30.05 -18.67
CA TYR A 484 -4.17 31.37 -18.01
C TYR A 484 -2.84 32.11 -18.11
N PRO A 485 -2.29 32.32 -19.33
CA PRO A 485 -0.99 32.93 -19.49
C PRO A 485 -1.01 34.38 -18.96
N GLY A 486 -0.05 34.70 -18.08
CA GLY A 486 0.07 36.03 -17.49
C GLY A 486 -0.97 36.41 -16.45
N HIS A 487 -1.76 35.45 -15.93
CA HIS A 487 -2.76 35.70 -14.90
C HIS A 487 -2.47 34.98 -13.57
N LEU A 488 -1.34 34.29 -13.45
CA LEU A 488 -1.01 33.47 -12.30
C LEU A 488 0.12 34.09 -11.48
N ARG A 489 -0.17 34.44 -10.22
CA ARG A 489 0.79 34.96 -9.25
C ARG A 489 1.16 33.90 -8.22
N CYS A 490 2.45 33.73 -7.96
CA CYS A 490 2.93 32.83 -6.92
C CYS A 490 2.67 33.40 -5.53
N GLU A 491 2.05 32.59 -4.66
CA GLU A 491 1.80 32.92 -3.25
C GLU A 491 2.15 31.69 -2.38
N GLY A 492 3.42 31.52 -2.03
CA GLY A 492 3.92 30.38 -1.26
C GLY A 492 3.89 29.06 -2.03
N PHE A 493 3.13 28.07 -1.54
CA PHE A 493 2.94 26.79 -2.24
C PHE A 493 1.93 26.84 -3.40
N CYS A 494 1.17 27.95 -3.51
CA CYS A 494 0.05 28.02 -4.42
C CYS A 494 0.20 29.18 -5.41
N TRP A 495 -0.50 29.07 -6.53
CA TRP A 495 -0.58 30.06 -7.59
C TRP A 495 -1.99 30.63 -7.66
N ARG A 496 -2.10 31.91 -7.35
CA ARG A 496 -3.39 32.63 -7.41
C ARG A 496 -3.74 33.01 -8.84
N LEU A 497 -4.96 32.76 -9.25
CA LEU A 497 -5.52 33.25 -10.49
C LEU A 497 -6.06 34.67 -10.31
N LEU A 498 -5.52 35.62 -11.06
CA LEU A 498 -5.95 37.01 -11.08
C LEU A 498 -6.90 37.28 -12.25
N PRO A 499 -7.90 38.18 -12.09
CA PRO A 499 -8.80 38.54 -13.16
C PRO A 499 -8.12 39.35 -14.27
N SER A 500 -7.02 40.06 -13.98
CA SER A 500 -6.17 40.78 -14.95
C SER A 500 -4.70 40.46 -14.70
N PRO A 501 -3.81 40.70 -15.70
CA PRO A 501 -2.36 40.55 -15.54
C PRO A 501 -1.73 41.52 -14.55
N GLU A 502 -2.45 42.58 -14.18
CA GLU A 502 -1.97 43.56 -13.21
C GLU A 502 -1.73 42.93 -11.85
N GLY A 503 -0.57 43.13 -11.26
CA GLY A 503 -0.17 42.60 -9.97
C GLY A 503 0.34 41.15 -9.98
N VAL A 504 0.57 40.54 -11.15
CA VAL A 504 1.16 39.18 -11.24
C VAL A 504 2.58 39.17 -10.65
N ASP A 505 3.35 40.23 -10.84
CA ASP A 505 4.72 40.36 -10.33
C ASP A 505 4.80 41.07 -8.96
N ASP A 506 3.67 41.31 -8.30
CA ASP A 506 3.62 41.90 -6.95
C ASP A 506 4.19 40.92 -5.90
N PRO A 507 5.33 41.19 -5.24
CA PRO A 507 5.92 40.29 -4.25
C PRO A 507 5.28 40.38 -2.85
N GLU A 508 4.51 41.42 -2.57
CA GLU A 508 3.96 41.68 -1.23
C GLU A 508 3.07 40.55 -0.68
N PRO A 509 2.19 39.93 -1.47
CA PRO A 509 1.42 38.78 -1.00
C PRO A 509 2.30 37.59 -0.61
N LEU A 510 3.34 37.30 -1.41
CA LEU A 510 4.27 36.23 -1.10
C LEU A 510 5.04 36.50 0.19
N ARG A 511 5.59 37.72 0.36
CA ARG A 511 6.28 38.13 1.60
C ARG A 511 5.41 37.99 2.83
N ARG A 512 4.14 38.38 2.75
CA ARG A 512 3.16 38.25 3.84
C ARG A 512 2.92 36.80 4.20
N HIS A 513 2.68 35.92 3.23
CA HIS A 513 2.46 34.50 3.47
C HIS A 513 3.70 33.78 4.03
N VAL A 514 4.90 34.17 3.61
CA VAL A 514 6.17 33.58 4.09
C VAL A 514 6.51 34.04 5.50
N SER A 515 6.28 35.34 5.85
CA SER A 515 6.70 35.90 7.14
C SER A 515 5.78 35.54 8.28
N ASP A 516 4.46 35.45 8.03
CA ASP A 516 3.48 35.52 9.11
C ASP A 516 2.81 34.17 9.47
N SER A 517 2.96 33.13 8.64
CA SER A 517 2.07 31.96 8.76
C SER A 517 2.73 30.60 8.82
N VAL A 518 3.95 30.40 8.35
CA VAL A 518 4.53 29.05 8.28
C VAL A 518 5.40 28.76 9.51
N GLN A 519 4.95 27.85 10.35
CA GLN A 519 5.73 27.29 11.45
C GLN A 519 6.20 25.89 11.09
N TRP A 520 7.51 25.74 10.92
CA TRP A 520 8.14 24.47 10.65
C TRP A 520 8.57 23.77 11.94
N HIS A 521 8.06 22.56 12.16
CA HIS A 521 8.49 21.70 13.28
C HIS A 521 9.49 20.63 12.83
N ILE A 522 10.07 20.81 11.61
CA ILE A 522 11.07 19.89 11.04
C ILE A 522 12.38 20.08 11.81
N THR A 523 12.82 19.04 12.51
CA THR A 523 14.06 19.07 13.29
C THR A 523 15.23 18.40 12.54
N PRO A 524 16.48 18.87 12.73
CA PRO A 524 17.63 18.18 12.18
C PRO A 524 17.71 16.73 12.66
N GLY A 525 17.83 15.78 11.74
CA GLY A 525 17.95 14.34 12.03
C GLY A 525 16.64 13.57 12.12
N GLU A 526 15.47 14.24 11.97
CA GLU A 526 14.21 13.51 11.80
C GLU A 526 14.13 12.81 10.46
N TYR A 527 13.29 11.76 10.37
CA TYR A 527 12.98 11.13 9.11
C TYR A 527 12.24 12.12 8.19
N LEU A 528 12.85 12.43 7.06
CA LEU A 528 12.25 13.32 6.05
C LEU A 528 11.89 12.51 4.79
N PRO A 529 10.61 12.21 4.55
CA PRO A 529 10.16 11.52 3.35
C PRO A 529 10.64 12.18 2.05
N SER A 530 10.90 11.38 1.02
CA SER A 530 11.34 11.90 -0.29
C SER A 530 10.34 12.88 -0.90
N VAL A 531 9.05 12.66 -0.69
CA VAL A 531 7.98 13.56 -1.12
C VAL A 531 8.06 14.91 -0.39
N SER A 532 8.30 14.91 0.93
CA SER A 532 8.50 16.15 1.69
C SER A 532 9.66 16.98 1.13
N ARG A 533 10.77 16.33 0.75
CA ARG A 533 11.92 17.03 0.11
C ARG A 533 11.56 17.71 -1.21
N ILE A 534 10.65 17.10 -2.01
CA ILE A 534 10.17 17.71 -3.25
C ILE A 534 9.38 18.98 -2.93
N PHE A 535 8.43 18.91 -1.99
CA PHE A 535 7.64 20.08 -1.61
C PHE A 535 8.48 21.18 -0.96
N LEU A 536 9.47 20.85 -0.13
CA LEU A 536 10.38 21.84 0.45
C LEU A 536 11.20 22.57 -0.64
N ARG A 537 11.65 21.88 -1.67
CA ARG A 537 12.30 22.51 -2.83
C ARG A 537 11.35 23.44 -3.58
N ILE A 538 10.10 23.01 -3.80
CA ILE A 538 9.08 23.87 -4.42
C ILE A 538 8.90 25.15 -3.59
N TRP A 539 8.86 25.04 -2.26
CA TRP A 539 8.78 26.19 -1.38
C TRP A 539 10.01 27.10 -1.51
N GLU A 540 11.20 26.54 -1.47
CA GLU A 540 12.45 27.27 -1.64
C GLU A 540 12.50 28.00 -3.00
N ASP A 541 12.17 27.29 -4.09
CA ASP A 541 12.15 27.86 -5.45
C ASP A 541 11.12 29.00 -5.59
N ASN A 542 9.97 28.87 -4.94
CA ASN A 542 8.90 29.86 -4.99
C ASN A 542 9.17 31.08 -4.08
N THR A 543 9.94 30.91 -3.02
CA THR A 543 10.16 31.93 -1.97
C THR A 543 11.53 32.57 -1.99
N GLN A 544 12.53 31.99 -2.70
CA GLN A 544 13.82 32.67 -2.92
C GLN A 544 13.58 33.92 -3.72
N GLU A 545 14.13 35.04 -3.27
CA GLU A 545 14.04 36.35 -3.90
C GLU A 545 14.45 36.26 -5.38
N LYS A 546 13.50 36.48 -6.28
CA LYS A 546 13.77 36.83 -7.65
C LYS A 546 14.12 38.29 -7.75
#